data_cf35e99435c4a1897631b4ee1c206827
#
_entry.id   cf35e99435c4a1897631b4ee1c206827
#
_cell.length_a   1.000
_cell.length_b   1.000
_cell.length_c   1.000
_cell.angle_alpha   90.00
_cell.angle_beta   90.00
_cell.angle_gamma   90.00
#
_symmetry.space_group_name_H-M   'P 1'
#
loop_
_entity.id
_entity.type
_entity.pdbx_description
1 polymer ?
#
loop_
_entity_poly.entity_id
_entity_poly.type
_entity_poly.pdbx_seq_one_letter_code
_entity_poly.pdbx_strand_id
1 'polypeptide(L)'
;MGRKSKNIKIELNRRIDELLRIGEKKIKDDKTNPNRAEGIHSIRTADTYRSIANSFADFLKGQGVRTMAEIERQHIEDYMLSRSALSAYTHSRDLSAINKLLDTRYTPRDFGFQDRKHSHITNNRGTALYDTSEAKRNREQIEFVRATGIRRQSIATISPEQAVRNASGQVIGFHLTEKGGRERNCVVLEQERPRITELVNQRITEQGATVPMFQAVDSNANPHYARREYAQALYADLKQAHEDGRDYYDGYRSRFINEQALEK
;
A
#
# COMPACT_ATOMS: atom_id res chain seq x y z
N MET A 1 33.97 8.03 33.53
CA MET A 1 32.88 8.12 32.53
C MET A 1 33.43 7.68 31.18
N GLY A 2 33.04 6.49 30.69
CA GLY A 2 33.48 5.97 29.38
C GLY A 2 32.97 6.86 28.26
N ARG A 3 33.84 7.28 27.34
CA ARG A 3 33.48 7.97 26.09
C ARG A 3 32.52 7.07 25.31
N LYS A 4 31.22 7.45 25.20
CA LYS A 4 30.31 6.76 24.30
C LYS A 4 30.90 6.81 22.90
N SER A 5 31.16 5.64 22.31
CA SER A 5 31.65 5.53 20.94
C SER A 5 30.67 6.26 20.01
N LYS A 6 31.14 7.30 19.32
CA LYS A 6 30.39 8.00 18.30
C LYS A 6 30.16 7.06 17.12
N ASN A 7 28.92 6.62 16.93
CA ASN A 7 28.55 5.69 15.85
C ASN A 7 27.26 6.16 15.18
N ILE A 8 27.42 6.72 14.01
CA ILE A 8 26.32 7.26 13.19
C ILE A 8 25.20 6.24 12.97
N LYS A 9 25.52 4.97 12.77
CA LYS A 9 24.53 3.90 12.56
C LYS A 9 23.63 3.71 13.78
N ILE A 10 24.23 3.77 14.98
CA ILE A 10 23.49 3.67 16.25
C ILE A 10 22.59 4.91 16.43
N GLU A 11 23.10 6.09 16.13
CA GLU A 11 22.34 7.34 16.27
C GLU A 11 21.12 7.36 15.33
N LEU A 12 21.30 7.03 14.06
CA LEU A 12 20.20 6.97 13.08
C LEU A 12 19.13 5.93 13.46
N ASN A 13 19.54 4.74 13.93
CA ASN A 13 18.60 3.72 14.38
C ASN A 13 17.85 4.15 15.65
N ARG A 14 18.53 4.78 16.61
CA ARG A 14 17.89 5.35 17.80
C ARG A 14 16.87 6.41 17.40
N ARG A 15 17.18 7.27 16.42
CA ARG A 15 16.23 8.25 15.91
C ARG A 15 14.97 7.61 15.35
N ILE A 16 15.08 6.46 14.68
CA ILE A 16 13.90 5.70 14.25
C ILE A 16 13.07 5.24 15.44
N ASP A 17 13.72 4.70 16.49
CA ASP A 17 13.02 4.23 17.69
C ASP A 17 12.27 5.36 18.41
N GLU A 18 12.86 6.56 18.49
CA GLU A 18 12.22 7.76 19.04
C GLU A 18 10.98 8.19 18.23
N LEU A 19 10.98 7.94 16.94
CA LEU A 19 9.90 8.30 16.03
C LEU A 19 8.77 7.26 15.97
N LEU A 20 8.91 6.09 16.61
CA LEU A 20 7.87 5.06 16.58
C LEU A 20 6.58 5.52 17.26
N ARG A 21 5.47 5.37 16.56
CA ARG A 21 4.10 5.64 17.01
C ARG A 21 3.18 4.52 16.53
N ILE A 22 3.58 3.29 16.79
CA ILE A 22 2.84 2.10 16.35
C ILE A 22 1.51 2.03 17.12
N GLY A 23 0.40 1.84 16.38
CA GLY A 23 -0.95 1.81 16.93
C GLY A 23 -1.62 3.17 17.10
N GLU A 24 -0.88 4.26 17.03
CA GLU A 24 -1.47 5.59 17.09
C GLU A 24 -2.09 5.99 15.74
N LYS A 25 -3.23 6.73 15.81
CA LYS A 25 -3.84 7.30 14.59
C LYS A 25 -2.91 8.33 13.96
N LYS A 26 -2.68 8.17 12.66
CA LYS A 26 -1.98 9.20 11.89
C LYS A 26 -2.91 10.39 11.69
N ILE A 27 -2.58 11.54 12.27
CA ILE A 27 -3.31 12.79 12.07
C ILE A 27 -3.09 13.22 10.60
N LYS A 28 -4.16 13.22 9.80
CA LYS A 28 -4.06 13.46 8.35
C LYS A 28 -4.43 14.87 7.92
N ASP A 29 -5.33 15.50 8.62
CA ASP A 29 -6.12 16.60 8.04
C ASP A 29 -5.76 17.99 8.56
N ASP A 30 -4.94 18.09 9.58
CA ASP A 30 -4.48 19.38 10.06
C ASP A 30 -3.20 19.81 9.34
N LYS A 31 -3.38 20.56 8.25
CA LYS A 31 -2.26 21.14 7.50
C LYS A 31 -1.49 22.22 8.27
N THR A 32 -2.08 22.72 9.33
CA THR A 32 -1.51 23.78 10.19
C THR A 32 -0.74 23.19 11.35
N ASN A 33 -0.92 21.89 11.67
CA ASN A 33 -0.22 21.23 12.76
C ASN A 33 1.24 20.94 12.36
N PRO A 34 2.24 21.58 13.00
CA PRO A 34 3.65 21.35 12.71
C PRO A 34 4.08 19.89 13.00
N ASN A 35 3.35 19.19 13.89
CA ASN A 35 3.59 17.79 14.26
C ASN A 35 2.91 16.78 13.32
N ARG A 36 2.37 17.27 12.22
CA ARG A 36 1.68 16.46 11.24
C ARG A 36 2.57 15.31 10.73
N ALA A 37 2.19 14.09 11.07
CA ALA A 37 2.86 12.86 10.67
C ALA A 37 4.34 12.75 11.10
N GLU A 38 4.71 13.30 12.25
CA GLU A 38 6.08 13.18 12.79
C GLU A 38 6.49 11.74 13.06
N GLY A 39 5.54 10.89 13.46
CA GLY A 39 5.80 9.51 13.83
C GLY A 39 5.90 8.53 12.66
N ILE A 40 6.44 7.37 12.96
CA ILE A 40 6.44 6.17 12.12
C ILE A 40 5.36 5.22 12.65
N HIS A 41 4.23 5.14 11.95
CA HIS A 41 3.03 4.45 12.42
C HIS A 41 2.91 2.99 11.94
N SER A 42 3.92 2.40 11.34
CA SER A 42 3.89 1.01 10.91
C SER A 42 5.25 0.35 11.00
N ILE A 43 5.29 -0.88 11.50
CA ILE A 43 6.49 -1.70 11.61
C ILE A 43 7.20 -1.80 10.26
N ARG A 44 6.47 -2.09 9.19
CA ARG A 44 7.05 -2.19 7.84
C ARG A 44 7.72 -0.88 7.38
N THR A 45 7.18 0.27 7.75
CA THR A 45 7.82 1.56 7.45
C THR A 45 9.09 1.73 8.26
N ALA A 46 9.06 1.36 9.55
CA ALA A 46 10.25 1.37 10.41
C ALA A 46 11.37 0.49 9.85
N ASP A 47 11.05 -0.73 9.44
CA ASP A 47 12.03 -1.67 8.84
C ASP A 47 12.61 -1.11 7.54
N THR A 48 11.77 -0.52 6.68
CA THR A 48 12.24 0.14 5.46
C THR A 48 13.18 1.29 5.78
N TYR A 49 12.83 2.13 6.77
CA TYR A 49 13.66 3.27 7.16
C TYR A 49 14.95 2.82 7.85
N ARG A 50 14.94 1.74 8.64
CA ARG A 50 16.17 1.13 9.19
C ARG A 50 17.11 0.64 8.10
N SER A 51 16.58 -0.02 7.07
CA SER A 51 17.38 -0.47 5.94
C SER A 51 18.05 0.72 5.23
N ILE A 52 17.30 1.81 4.98
CA ILE A 52 17.83 3.01 4.34
C ILE A 52 18.83 3.72 5.26
N ALA A 53 18.51 3.87 6.55
CA ALA A 53 19.40 4.47 7.56
C ALA A 53 20.72 3.73 7.66
N ASN A 54 20.71 2.39 7.62
CA ASN A 54 21.91 1.59 7.63
C ASN A 54 22.77 1.79 6.38
N SER A 55 22.15 1.81 5.19
CA SER A 55 22.83 2.08 3.93
C SER A 55 23.45 3.50 3.91
N PHE A 56 22.70 4.49 4.39
CA PHE A 56 23.18 5.88 4.51
C PHE A 56 24.31 6.00 5.52
N ALA A 57 24.18 5.34 6.70
CA ALA A 57 25.24 5.33 7.72
C ALA A 57 26.55 4.71 7.21
N ASP A 58 26.47 3.64 6.44
CA ASP A 58 27.65 2.98 5.87
C ASP A 58 28.33 3.90 4.83
N PHE A 59 27.57 4.61 4.02
CA PHE A 59 28.09 5.65 3.13
C PHE A 59 28.77 6.80 3.90
N LEU A 60 28.08 7.36 4.92
CA LEU A 60 28.60 8.44 5.77
C LEU A 60 29.90 8.08 6.48
N LYS A 61 30.02 6.82 6.94
CA LYS A 61 31.27 6.31 7.54
C LYS A 61 32.42 6.37 6.54
N GLY A 62 32.17 6.04 5.28
CA GLY A 62 33.15 6.16 4.19
C GLY A 62 33.63 7.60 3.97
N GLN A 63 32.78 8.58 4.27
CA GLN A 63 33.08 10.02 4.22
C GLN A 63 33.67 10.57 5.54
N GLY A 64 33.91 9.72 6.54
CA GLY A 64 34.48 10.14 7.83
C GLY A 64 33.47 10.70 8.82
N VAL A 65 32.18 10.77 8.49
CA VAL A 65 31.10 11.26 9.36
C VAL A 65 30.81 10.26 10.47
N ARG A 66 30.81 10.71 11.72
CA ARG A 66 30.69 9.86 12.90
C ARG A 66 29.40 10.07 13.70
N THR A 67 28.77 11.22 13.56
CA THR A 67 27.55 11.62 14.31
C THR A 67 26.53 12.28 13.40
N MET A 68 25.27 12.26 13.83
CA MET A 68 24.18 12.95 13.09
C MET A 68 24.41 14.46 12.98
N ALA A 69 25.05 15.07 13.98
CA ALA A 69 25.32 16.51 13.98
C ALA A 69 26.36 16.94 12.92
N GLU A 70 27.16 16.00 12.41
CA GLU A 70 28.15 16.25 11.36
C GLU A 70 27.57 16.10 9.95
N ILE A 71 26.28 15.70 9.83
CA ILE A 71 25.65 15.51 8.53
C ILE A 71 25.27 16.85 7.93
N GLU A 72 25.85 17.16 6.79
CA GLU A 72 25.56 18.34 5.98
C GLU A 72 24.72 17.98 4.76
N ARG A 73 24.13 18.99 4.10
CA ARG A 73 23.40 18.80 2.85
C ARG A 73 24.23 18.09 1.79
N GLN A 74 25.52 18.41 1.68
CA GLN A 74 26.44 17.80 0.71
C GLN A 74 26.53 16.29 0.88
N HIS A 75 26.56 15.79 2.11
CA HIS A 75 26.57 14.35 2.36
C HIS A 75 25.29 13.63 1.86
N ILE A 76 24.13 14.33 1.94
CA ILE A 76 22.87 13.79 1.42
C ILE A 76 22.92 13.78 -0.11
N GLU A 77 23.38 14.86 -0.73
CA GLU A 77 23.54 14.98 -2.18
C GLU A 77 24.47 13.89 -2.73
N ASP A 78 25.64 13.72 -2.15
CA ASP A 78 26.63 12.72 -2.55
C ASP A 78 26.06 11.29 -2.40
N TYR A 79 25.32 11.03 -1.32
CA TYR A 79 24.61 9.75 -1.17
C TYR A 79 23.58 9.54 -2.27
N MET A 80 22.76 10.54 -2.56
CA MET A 80 21.76 10.44 -3.62
C MET A 80 22.43 10.24 -4.99
N LEU A 81 23.51 10.96 -5.29
CA LEU A 81 24.28 10.81 -6.51
C LEU A 81 24.92 9.42 -6.64
N SER A 82 25.44 8.86 -5.57
CA SER A 82 25.97 7.48 -5.55
C SER A 82 24.93 6.43 -5.93
N ARG A 83 23.65 6.78 -5.88
CA ARG A 83 22.50 5.94 -6.18
C ARG A 83 21.76 6.37 -7.47
N SER A 84 22.39 7.18 -8.30
CA SER A 84 21.78 7.78 -9.51
C SER A 84 21.19 6.76 -10.50
N ALA A 85 21.75 5.55 -10.56
CA ALA A 85 21.24 4.47 -11.40
C ALA A 85 19.90 3.86 -10.93
N LEU A 86 19.42 4.24 -9.74
CA LEU A 86 18.16 3.70 -9.20
C LEU A 86 16.95 4.47 -9.73
N SER A 87 15.77 3.87 -9.56
CA SER A 87 14.51 4.48 -10.05
C SER A 87 14.13 5.72 -9.24
N ALA A 88 13.37 6.64 -9.85
CA ALA A 88 12.79 7.81 -9.18
C ALA A 88 11.93 7.43 -7.95
N TYR A 89 11.34 6.24 -7.95
CA TYR A 89 10.62 5.70 -6.79
C TYR A 89 11.56 5.37 -5.62
N THR A 90 12.72 4.83 -5.92
CA THR A 90 13.75 4.53 -4.91
C THR A 90 14.31 5.82 -4.34
N HIS A 91 14.68 6.79 -5.18
CA HIS A 91 15.16 8.10 -4.75
C HIS A 91 14.16 8.80 -3.81
N SER A 92 12.89 8.85 -4.21
CA SER A 92 11.83 9.46 -3.39
C SER A 92 11.62 8.74 -2.04
N ARG A 93 11.75 7.41 -2.02
CA ARG A 93 11.64 6.60 -0.80
C ARG A 93 12.82 6.82 0.14
N ASP A 94 14.03 6.80 -0.41
CA ASP A 94 15.27 6.97 0.35
C ASP A 94 15.32 8.37 0.96
N LEU A 95 14.99 9.38 0.16
CA LEU A 95 14.93 10.76 0.63
C LEU A 95 13.83 10.99 1.67
N SER A 96 12.68 10.30 1.55
CA SER A 96 11.63 10.36 2.57
C SER A 96 12.09 9.81 3.92
N ALA A 97 12.94 8.77 3.93
CA ALA A 97 13.52 8.25 5.16
C ALA A 97 14.55 9.23 5.74
N ILE A 98 15.47 9.74 4.92
CA ILE A 98 16.50 10.70 5.34
C ILE A 98 15.85 11.97 5.89
N ASN A 99 14.88 12.56 5.20
CA ASN A 99 14.13 13.72 5.66
C ASN A 99 13.48 13.47 7.03
N LYS A 100 12.91 12.27 7.23
CA LYS A 100 12.29 11.92 8.51
C LYS A 100 13.31 11.80 9.64
N LEU A 101 14.50 11.29 9.36
CA LEU A 101 15.56 11.12 10.36
C LEU A 101 16.22 12.45 10.75
N LEU A 102 16.42 13.33 9.77
CA LEU A 102 17.16 14.58 9.93
C LEU A 102 16.24 15.79 10.10
N ASP A 103 14.92 15.59 10.13
CA ASP A 103 13.91 16.66 10.15
C ASP A 103 14.08 17.69 9.02
N THR A 104 14.40 17.20 7.83
CA THR A 104 14.56 17.99 6.61
C THR A 104 13.38 17.81 5.65
N ARG A 105 13.31 18.58 4.57
CA ARG A 105 12.21 18.55 3.58
C ARG A 105 12.69 18.57 2.14
N TYR A 106 13.83 17.96 1.88
CA TYR A 106 14.36 17.88 0.52
C TYR A 106 13.47 17.06 -0.40
N THR A 107 13.42 17.49 -1.65
CA THR A 107 12.77 16.77 -2.75
C THR A 107 13.82 16.17 -3.68
N PRO A 108 13.51 15.16 -4.50
CA PRO A 108 14.46 14.66 -5.50
C PRO A 108 15.00 15.74 -6.43
N ARG A 109 14.20 16.77 -6.75
CA ARG A 109 14.60 17.90 -7.59
C ARG A 109 15.72 18.74 -6.99
N ASP A 110 15.78 18.85 -5.65
CA ASP A 110 16.83 19.60 -4.95
C ASP A 110 18.23 19.02 -5.17
N PHE A 111 18.30 17.81 -5.71
CA PHE A 111 19.50 17.04 -6.04
C PHE A 111 19.57 16.64 -7.54
N GLY A 112 18.81 17.32 -8.39
CA GLY A 112 18.83 17.09 -9.84
C GLY A 112 18.12 15.82 -10.33
N PHE A 113 17.37 15.13 -9.46
CA PHE A 113 16.64 13.92 -9.83
C PHE A 113 15.22 14.23 -10.31
N GLN A 114 14.71 13.37 -11.16
CA GLN A 114 13.34 13.48 -11.64
C GLN A 114 12.32 13.08 -10.57
N ASP A 115 11.16 13.74 -10.61
CA ASP A 115 10.01 13.32 -9.82
C ASP A 115 9.48 11.97 -10.27
N ARG A 116 8.83 11.30 -9.32
CA ARG A 116 8.01 10.12 -9.61
C ARG A 116 6.88 10.47 -10.57
N LYS A 117 6.90 9.91 -11.77
CA LYS A 117 5.77 9.96 -12.70
C LYS A 117 5.22 8.56 -12.91
N HIS A 118 3.90 8.44 -13.05
CA HIS A 118 3.25 7.15 -13.30
C HIS A 118 3.75 6.51 -14.59
N SER A 119 4.04 7.32 -15.61
CA SER A 119 4.62 6.88 -16.89
C SER A 119 6.01 6.23 -16.78
N HIS A 120 6.74 6.46 -15.67
CA HIS A 120 8.04 5.86 -15.42
C HIS A 120 7.96 4.51 -14.69
N ILE A 121 6.75 4.05 -14.38
CA ILE A 121 6.58 2.71 -13.80
C ILE A 121 6.75 1.71 -14.93
N THR A 122 7.93 1.10 -15.00
CA THR A 122 8.11 -0.08 -15.84
C THR A 122 7.27 -1.21 -15.24
N ASN A 123 6.24 -1.63 -15.96
CA ASN A 123 5.35 -2.72 -15.57
C ASN A 123 6.06 -4.09 -15.64
N ASN A 124 7.31 -4.18 -15.21
CA ASN A 124 8.11 -5.40 -15.14
C ASN A 124 7.66 -6.38 -14.04
N ARG A 125 6.48 -6.19 -13.50
CA ARG A 125 5.87 -7.20 -12.63
C ARG A 125 5.19 -8.27 -13.49
N GLY A 126 5.98 -9.00 -14.24
CA GLY A 126 5.67 -10.22 -14.98
C GLY A 126 4.20 -10.50 -15.36
N THR A 127 4.00 -11.27 -16.36
CA THR A 127 2.73 -11.99 -16.60
C THR A 127 2.36 -12.75 -15.33
N ALA A 128 1.08 -12.78 -14.98
CA ALA A 128 0.62 -13.51 -13.82
C ALA A 128 1.07 -14.96 -13.91
N LEU A 129 1.87 -15.32 -12.99
CA LEU A 129 2.22 -16.70 -12.78
C LEU A 129 1.14 -17.32 -11.88
N TYR A 130 -0.07 -17.54 -12.45
CA TYR A 130 -1.10 -18.36 -11.78
C TYR A 130 -0.74 -19.85 -11.78
N ASP A 131 0.39 -20.18 -12.36
CA ASP A 131 0.85 -21.55 -12.48
C ASP A 131 1.86 -21.96 -11.41
N THR A 132 2.14 -21.08 -10.46
CA THR A 132 2.96 -21.42 -9.29
C THR A 132 2.20 -22.33 -8.32
N SER A 133 2.92 -23.15 -7.57
CA SER A 133 2.33 -24.00 -6.52
C SER A 133 1.57 -23.18 -5.48
N GLU A 134 2.06 -21.98 -5.16
CA GLU A 134 1.42 -21.03 -4.24
C GLU A 134 0.13 -20.47 -4.80
N ALA A 135 0.09 -20.14 -6.09
CA ALA A 135 -1.12 -19.65 -6.75
C ALA A 135 -2.21 -20.75 -6.81
N LYS A 136 -1.81 -22.00 -7.07
CA LYS A 136 -2.73 -23.15 -7.07
C LYS A 136 -3.33 -23.42 -5.68
N ARG A 137 -2.52 -23.37 -4.62
CA ARG A 137 -3.00 -23.53 -3.23
C ARG A 137 -3.94 -22.40 -2.79
N ASN A 138 -3.76 -21.19 -3.32
CA ASN A 138 -4.56 -20.02 -2.97
C ASN A 138 -5.54 -19.62 -4.08
N ARG A 139 -5.97 -20.58 -4.90
CA ARG A 139 -6.79 -20.31 -6.09
C ARG A 139 -8.10 -19.62 -5.75
N GLU A 140 -8.82 -20.10 -4.75
CA GLU A 140 -10.10 -19.54 -4.33
C GLU A 140 -9.95 -18.09 -3.87
N GLN A 141 -8.92 -17.80 -3.06
CA GLN A 141 -8.61 -16.45 -2.59
C GLN A 141 -8.23 -15.51 -3.74
N ILE A 142 -7.46 -16.00 -4.71
CA ILE A 142 -7.05 -15.22 -5.88
C ILE A 142 -8.26 -14.90 -6.77
N GLU A 143 -9.13 -15.88 -7.00
CA GLU A 143 -10.38 -15.70 -7.75
C GLU A 143 -11.34 -14.74 -7.02
N PHE A 144 -11.40 -14.82 -5.69
CA PHE A 144 -12.16 -13.86 -4.89
C PHE A 144 -11.60 -12.44 -5.04
N VAL A 145 -10.27 -12.26 -5.03
CA VAL A 145 -9.63 -10.95 -5.27
C VAL A 145 -9.93 -10.44 -6.69
N ARG A 146 -9.96 -11.32 -7.69
CA ARG A 146 -10.31 -10.96 -9.06
C ARG A 146 -11.74 -10.48 -9.19
N ALA A 147 -12.65 -11.03 -8.38
CA ALA A 147 -14.06 -10.65 -8.36
C ALA A 147 -14.37 -9.37 -7.57
N THR A 148 -13.55 -9.03 -6.57
CA THR A 148 -13.87 -8.02 -5.54
C THR A 148 -12.84 -6.91 -5.41
N GLY A 149 -11.63 -7.07 -5.96
CA GLY A 149 -10.53 -6.12 -5.80
C GLY A 149 -10.06 -5.91 -4.37
N ILE A 150 -10.34 -6.81 -3.44
CA ILE A 150 -9.91 -6.74 -2.04
C ILE A 150 -8.38 -6.77 -1.93
N ARG A 151 -7.82 -6.11 -0.90
CA ARG A 151 -6.38 -6.17 -0.64
C ARG A 151 -5.99 -7.48 0.04
N ARG A 152 -4.77 -7.95 -0.21
CA ARG A 152 -4.22 -9.17 0.39
C ARG A 152 -4.41 -9.24 1.92
N GLN A 153 -4.17 -8.14 2.62
CA GLN A 153 -4.29 -8.12 4.09
C GLN A 153 -5.73 -8.33 4.57
N SER A 154 -6.72 -7.87 3.79
CA SER A 154 -8.12 -7.99 4.13
C SER A 154 -8.68 -9.38 3.82
N ILE A 155 -8.02 -10.20 2.99
CA ILE A 155 -8.47 -11.57 2.67
C ILE A 155 -8.53 -12.43 3.94
N ALA A 156 -7.55 -12.29 4.83
CA ALA A 156 -7.48 -13.08 6.05
C ALA A 156 -8.50 -12.65 7.14
N THR A 157 -9.16 -11.53 6.96
CA THR A 157 -10.07 -10.95 7.95
C THR A 157 -11.49 -10.76 7.45
N ILE A 158 -11.72 -10.96 6.15
CA ILE A 158 -13.06 -10.79 5.58
C ILE A 158 -13.98 -11.92 6.02
N SER A 159 -15.14 -11.54 6.57
CA SER A 159 -16.20 -12.46 6.99
C SER A 159 -17.49 -12.24 6.20
N PRO A 160 -18.39 -13.24 6.13
CA PRO A 160 -19.67 -13.12 5.44
C PRO A 160 -20.54 -11.95 5.90
N GLU A 161 -20.49 -11.55 7.18
CA GLU A 161 -21.26 -10.42 7.73
C GLU A 161 -20.93 -9.08 7.10
N GLN A 162 -19.73 -8.96 6.47
CA GLN A 162 -19.32 -7.75 5.79
C GLN A 162 -19.87 -7.64 4.37
N ALA A 163 -20.60 -8.66 3.90
CA ALA A 163 -21.23 -8.66 2.59
C ALA A 163 -22.40 -7.68 2.52
N VAL A 164 -22.39 -6.86 1.48
CA VAL A 164 -23.50 -5.94 1.14
C VAL A 164 -24.35 -6.63 0.09
N ARG A 165 -25.68 -6.71 0.33
CA ARG A 165 -26.63 -7.38 -0.55
C ARG A 165 -27.61 -6.39 -1.14
N ASN A 166 -28.05 -6.67 -2.37
CA ASN A 166 -29.17 -5.95 -2.99
C ASN A 166 -30.54 -6.51 -2.51
N ALA A 167 -31.62 -5.93 -3.01
CA ALA A 167 -32.99 -6.33 -2.67
C ALA A 167 -33.31 -7.79 -3.02
N SER A 168 -32.64 -8.39 -4.02
CA SER A 168 -32.78 -9.79 -4.39
C SER A 168 -31.92 -10.75 -3.55
N GLY A 169 -31.20 -10.24 -2.54
CA GLY A 169 -30.32 -11.05 -1.68
C GLY A 169 -28.95 -11.35 -2.27
N GLN A 170 -28.65 -10.88 -3.48
CA GLN A 170 -27.38 -11.10 -4.15
C GLN A 170 -26.29 -10.22 -3.55
N VAL A 171 -25.10 -10.75 -3.34
CA VAL A 171 -23.93 -10.01 -2.84
C VAL A 171 -23.38 -9.09 -3.93
N ILE A 172 -23.46 -7.78 -3.69
CA ILE A 172 -23.00 -6.74 -4.61
C ILE A 172 -21.70 -6.08 -4.17
N GLY A 173 -21.25 -6.33 -2.94
CA GLY A 173 -20.03 -5.74 -2.41
C GLY A 173 -19.70 -6.21 -1.01
N PHE A 174 -18.65 -5.60 -0.45
CA PHE A 174 -18.23 -5.83 0.93
C PHE A 174 -17.87 -4.51 1.59
N HIS A 175 -18.29 -4.32 2.83
CA HIS A 175 -17.88 -3.20 3.66
C HIS A 175 -16.69 -3.60 4.52
N LEU A 176 -15.55 -2.92 4.35
CA LEU A 176 -14.27 -3.29 4.97
C LEU A 176 -13.68 -2.14 5.76
N THR A 177 -13.12 -2.47 6.93
CA THR A 177 -12.21 -1.57 7.64
C THR A 177 -10.78 -1.95 7.32
N GLU A 178 -10.08 -1.10 6.59
CA GLU A 178 -8.69 -1.33 6.15
C GLU A 178 -7.68 -0.63 7.07
N LYS A 179 -6.39 -0.81 6.75
CA LYS A 179 -5.25 -0.23 7.49
C LYS A 179 -5.47 1.24 7.85
N GLY A 180 -5.36 1.53 9.15
CA GLY A 180 -5.55 2.88 9.71
C GLY A 180 -7.01 3.25 9.97
N GLY A 181 -7.90 2.26 10.12
CA GLY A 181 -9.32 2.47 10.42
C GLY A 181 -10.10 3.08 9.26
N ARG A 182 -9.60 2.95 8.03
CA ARG A 182 -10.27 3.50 6.85
C ARG A 182 -11.32 2.55 6.35
N GLU A 183 -12.56 2.98 6.38
CA GLU A 183 -13.67 2.27 5.76
C GLU A 183 -13.59 2.31 4.24
N ARG A 184 -13.93 1.21 3.63
CA ARG A 184 -13.97 1.05 2.19
C ARG A 184 -15.05 0.06 1.78
N ASN A 185 -15.80 0.44 0.77
CA ASN A 185 -16.68 -0.48 0.06
C ASN A 185 -15.93 -1.07 -1.15
N CYS A 186 -15.86 -2.39 -1.20
CA CYS A 186 -15.40 -3.12 -2.37
C CYS A 186 -16.62 -3.60 -3.13
N VAL A 187 -16.66 -3.38 -4.43
CA VAL A 187 -17.76 -3.80 -5.29
C VAL A 187 -17.44 -5.18 -5.88
N VAL A 188 -18.43 -6.05 -6.00
CA VAL A 188 -18.32 -7.30 -6.73
C VAL A 188 -18.65 -7.07 -8.20
N LEU A 189 -17.77 -7.49 -9.12
CA LEU A 189 -18.03 -7.44 -10.56
C LEU A 189 -19.38 -8.12 -10.86
N GLU A 190 -20.18 -7.53 -11.73
CA GLU A 190 -21.56 -7.94 -11.96
C GLU A 190 -21.66 -9.42 -12.35
N GLN A 191 -20.83 -9.86 -13.27
CA GLN A 191 -20.78 -11.26 -13.74
C GLN A 191 -20.33 -12.25 -12.65
N GLU A 192 -19.69 -11.78 -11.59
CA GLU A 192 -19.19 -12.61 -10.47
C GLU A 192 -20.17 -12.69 -9.29
N ARG A 193 -21.22 -11.85 -9.26
CA ARG A 193 -22.17 -11.78 -8.15
C ARG A 193 -22.83 -13.12 -7.80
N PRO A 194 -23.31 -13.93 -8.78
CA PRO A 194 -23.90 -15.23 -8.45
C PRO A 194 -22.92 -16.12 -7.69
N ARG A 195 -21.71 -16.29 -8.21
CA ARG A 195 -20.65 -17.11 -7.63
C ARG A 195 -20.23 -16.62 -6.23
N ILE A 196 -20.07 -15.31 -6.08
CA ILE A 196 -19.69 -14.72 -4.77
C ILE A 196 -20.84 -14.86 -3.77
N THR A 197 -22.09 -14.76 -4.21
CA THR A 197 -23.27 -14.98 -3.35
C THR A 197 -23.33 -16.42 -2.83
N GLU A 198 -23.12 -17.39 -3.71
CA GLU A 198 -23.05 -18.81 -3.36
C GLU A 198 -21.93 -19.08 -2.35
N LEU A 199 -20.71 -18.58 -2.61
CA LEU A 199 -19.56 -18.71 -1.72
C LEU A 199 -19.86 -18.15 -0.33
N VAL A 200 -20.42 -16.93 -0.24
CA VAL A 200 -20.76 -16.30 1.03
C VAL A 200 -21.80 -17.13 1.79
N ASN A 201 -22.85 -17.61 1.11
CA ASN A 201 -23.88 -18.45 1.73
C ASN A 201 -23.33 -19.79 2.22
N GLN A 202 -22.46 -20.43 1.44
CA GLN A 202 -21.76 -21.64 1.84
C GLN A 202 -20.94 -21.40 3.12
N ARG A 203 -20.15 -20.32 3.20
CA ARG A 203 -19.35 -19.99 4.37
C ARG A 203 -20.21 -19.71 5.61
N ILE A 204 -21.36 -19.06 5.45
CA ILE A 204 -22.32 -18.87 6.55
C ILE A 204 -22.80 -20.22 7.09
N THR A 205 -23.12 -21.16 6.20
CA THR A 205 -23.63 -22.49 6.59
C THR A 205 -22.55 -23.34 7.26
N GLU A 206 -21.31 -23.30 6.76
CA GLU A 206 -20.22 -24.15 7.22
C GLU A 206 -19.59 -23.66 8.54
N GLN A 207 -19.47 -22.35 8.73
CA GLN A 207 -18.67 -21.79 9.82
C GLN A 207 -19.29 -20.58 10.54
N GLY A 208 -20.42 -20.06 10.04
CA GLY A 208 -21.10 -18.89 10.58
C GLY A 208 -20.66 -17.57 9.93
N ALA A 209 -21.45 -16.51 10.15
CA ALA A 209 -21.31 -15.24 9.45
C ALA A 209 -20.10 -14.40 9.90
N THR A 210 -19.62 -14.60 11.14
CA THR A 210 -18.55 -13.77 11.75
C THR A 210 -17.15 -14.33 11.56
N VAL A 211 -17.05 -15.59 11.11
CA VAL A 211 -15.75 -16.27 10.91
C VAL A 211 -15.13 -15.81 9.57
N PRO A 212 -13.83 -15.52 9.52
CA PRO A 212 -13.16 -15.19 8.26
C PRO A 212 -13.35 -16.28 7.21
N MET A 213 -13.73 -15.88 5.98
CA MET A 213 -14.01 -16.82 4.89
C MET A 213 -12.77 -17.58 4.39
N PHE A 214 -11.59 -17.03 4.60
CA PHE A 214 -10.34 -17.57 4.09
C PHE A 214 -9.23 -17.56 5.12
N GLN A 215 -8.26 -18.43 4.93
CA GLN A 215 -6.97 -18.32 5.58
C GLN A 215 -6.11 -17.23 4.92
N ALA A 216 -5.01 -16.85 5.58
CA ALA A 216 -4.06 -15.90 5.01
C ALA A 216 -3.48 -16.41 3.69
N VAL A 217 -3.34 -15.51 2.72
CA VAL A 217 -2.75 -15.82 1.42
C VAL A 217 -1.23 -15.80 1.49
N ASP A 218 -0.58 -16.79 0.90
CA ASP A 218 0.88 -16.86 0.78
C ASP A 218 1.45 -15.59 0.13
N SER A 219 2.64 -15.17 0.60
CA SER A 219 3.28 -13.95 0.08
C SER A 219 3.57 -14.02 -1.41
N ASN A 220 3.84 -15.20 -1.94
CA ASN A 220 4.23 -15.46 -3.31
C ASN A 220 3.05 -15.72 -4.26
N ALA A 221 1.82 -15.85 -3.73
CA ALA A 221 0.61 -16.09 -4.53
C ALA A 221 0.18 -14.91 -5.43
N ASN A 222 0.86 -13.76 -5.32
CA ASN A 222 0.67 -12.54 -6.13
C ASN A 222 -0.79 -12.06 -6.30
N PRO A 223 -1.57 -11.86 -5.23
CA PRO A 223 -2.94 -11.38 -5.34
C PRO A 223 -3.05 -9.95 -5.92
N HIS A 224 -1.94 -9.21 -5.99
CA HIS A 224 -1.91 -7.89 -6.63
C HIS A 224 -2.20 -7.94 -8.13
N TYR A 225 -1.84 -9.02 -8.78
CA TYR A 225 -2.17 -9.20 -10.19
C TYR A 225 -3.67 -9.37 -10.38
N ALA A 226 -4.31 -10.28 -9.63
CA ALA A 226 -5.76 -10.47 -9.66
C ALA A 226 -6.53 -9.17 -9.39
N ARG A 227 -6.00 -8.35 -8.46
CA ARG A 227 -6.56 -7.01 -8.20
C ARG A 227 -6.38 -6.04 -9.37
N ARG A 228 -5.31 -6.15 -10.15
CA ARG A 228 -5.14 -5.35 -11.38
C ARG A 228 -6.16 -5.76 -12.44
N GLU A 229 -6.36 -7.07 -12.64
CA GLU A 229 -7.41 -7.59 -13.54
C GLU A 229 -8.80 -7.10 -13.13
N TYR A 230 -9.12 -7.18 -11.82
CA TYR A 230 -10.34 -6.59 -11.28
C TYR A 230 -10.49 -5.11 -11.63
N ALA A 231 -9.45 -4.31 -11.42
CA ALA A 231 -9.52 -2.88 -11.70
C ALA A 231 -9.74 -2.58 -13.18
N GLN A 232 -9.15 -3.37 -14.06
CA GLN A 232 -9.34 -3.27 -15.51
C GLN A 232 -10.76 -3.67 -15.91
N ALA A 233 -11.27 -4.78 -15.39
CA ALA A 233 -12.64 -5.23 -15.64
C ALA A 233 -13.66 -4.23 -15.12
N LEU A 234 -13.51 -3.78 -13.88
CA LEU A 234 -14.40 -2.77 -13.29
C LEU A 234 -14.40 -1.46 -14.10
N TYR A 235 -13.24 -1.01 -14.57
CA TYR A 235 -13.16 0.18 -15.41
C TYR A 235 -13.90 0.01 -16.74
N ALA A 236 -13.74 -1.15 -17.38
CA ALA A 236 -14.46 -1.45 -18.62
C ALA A 236 -15.97 -1.50 -18.41
N ASP A 237 -16.42 -2.14 -17.33
CA ASP A 237 -17.84 -2.21 -16.97
C ASP A 237 -18.42 -0.81 -16.67
N LEU A 238 -17.70 0.03 -15.92
CA LEU A 238 -18.11 1.40 -15.61
C LEU A 238 -18.19 2.28 -16.86
N LYS A 239 -17.23 2.14 -17.77
CA LYS A 239 -17.21 2.85 -19.04
C LYS A 239 -18.42 2.48 -19.88
N GLN A 240 -18.69 1.17 -20.02
CA GLN A 240 -19.86 0.68 -20.77
C GLN A 240 -21.18 1.16 -20.17
N ALA A 241 -21.32 1.10 -18.84
CA ALA A 241 -22.51 1.56 -18.16
C ALA A 241 -22.75 3.08 -18.36
N HIS A 242 -21.69 3.88 -18.36
CA HIS A 242 -21.77 5.30 -18.64
C HIS A 242 -22.22 5.55 -20.11
N GLU A 243 -21.65 4.84 -21.08
CA GLU A 243 -22.04 4.92 -22.50
C GLU A 243 -23.51 4.51 -22.72
N ASP A 244 -24.00 3.53 -21.93
CA ASP A 244 -25.39 3.07 -21.97
C ASP A 244 -26.37 3.94 -21.17
N GLY A 245 -25.88 4.98 -20.47
CA GLY A 245 -26.70 5.85 -19.60
C GLY A 245 -27.28 5.12 -18.38
N ARG A 246 -26.66 4.03 -17.94
CA ARG A 246 -27.08 3.22 -16.78
C ARG A 246 -26.39 3.66 -15.50
N ASP A 247 -27.14 3.73 -14.38
CA ASP A 247 -26.53 3.73 -13.05
C ASP A 247 -25.97 2.33 -12.76
N TYR A 248 -24.64 2.25 -12.66
CA TYR A 248 -23.93 0.97 -12.58
C TYR A 248 -24.18 0.18 -11.28
N TYR A 249 -24.56 0.82 -10.19
CA TYR A 249 -24.73 0.17 -8.90
C TYR A 249 -26.07 0.51 -8.26
N ASP A 250 -26.95 -0.46 -8.13
CA ASP A 250 -28.14 -0.37 -7.28
C ASP A 250 -27.75 0.03 -5.85
N GLY A 251 -28.02 1.27 -5.45
CA GLY A 251 -27.74 1.81 -4.13
C GLY A 251 -26.29 2.24 -3.85
N TYR A 252 -25.33 1.88 -4.68
CA TYR A 252 -23.96 2.41 -4.64
C TYR A 252 -23.85 3.61 -5.58
N ARG A 253 -24.25 4.78 -5.10
CA ARG A 253 -23.99 6.02 -5.84
C ARG A 253 -22.49 6.11 -6.11
N SER A 254 -22.15 6.25 -7.38
CA SER A 254 -20.80 6.34 -7.92
C SER A 254 -20.07 7.62 -7.48
N ARG A 255 -19.80 7.78 -6.18
CA ARG A 255 -18.83 8.78 -5.71
C ARG A 255 -17.41 8.53 -6.24
N PHE A 256 -17.25 7.52 -7.10
CA PHE A 256 -15.95 7.06 -7.61
C PHE A 256 -15.77 7.22 -9.11
N ILE A 257 -16.80 7.58 -9.85
CA ILE A 257 -16.64 7.99 -11.25
C ILE A 257 -16.25 9.47 -11.21
N ASN A 258 -14.96 9.72 -11.14
CA ASN A 258 -14.43 11.02 -11.49
C ASN A 258 -14.54 11.11 -13.01
N GLU A 259 -15.49 11.92 -13.54
CA GLU A 259 -15.67 12.15 -14.98
C GLU A 259 -14.36 12.46 -15.69
N GLN A 260 -13.42 13.15 -15.02
CA GLN A 260 -12.06 13.40 -15.51
C GLN A 260 -11.18 12.14 -15.63
N ALA A 261 -11.54 11.02 -14.99
CA ALA A 261 -10.80 9.75 -15.11
C ALA A 261 -11.30 8.92 -16.30
N LEU A 262 -12.49 9.19 -16.81
CA LEU A 262 -13.06 8.56 -18.00
C LEU A 262 -12.56 9.21 -19.31
N GLU A 263 -12.09 10.47 -19.23
CA GLU A 263 -11.57 11.23 -20.39
C GLU A 263 -10.06 11.06 -20.63
N LYS A 264 -9.34 10.29 -19.83
CA LYS A 264 -7.90 10.02 -19.94
C LYS A 264 -7.63 8.52 -20.15
#